data_a7d3ac9dcbad0b3c66b808b9519cb7e7
#
_entry.id   a7d3ac9dcbad0b3c66b808b9519cb7e7
#
_cell.length_a   1.000
_cell.length_b   1.000
_cell.length_c   1.000
_cell.angle_alpha   90.00
_cell.angle_beta   90.00
_cell.angle_gamma   90.00
#
_symmetry.space_group_name_H-M   'P 1'
#
loop_
_entity.id
_entity.type
_entity.pdbx_description
1 polymer ?
#
loop_
_entity_poly.entity_id
_entity_poly.type
_entity_poly.pdbx_seq_one_letter_code
_entity_poly.pdbx_strand_id
1 'polypeptide(L)'
;AIPSADPGNPFAANATCPEGFSVGGEDCPEIFAWGLRNPWRFSFDRQGGALWAGDVGQNAWEEIDIVTAGGNYGWDDREGAHCFEPPTDCITDSIDPVSEYDRSLGASVTGGFVYRGSAVPDLAGWYVFGDFVSGRLFAVPDDSVSVTQPEVLLETGLAIAAFGESVDGELYVVNYGGSIHQVLAAP
;
A
#
# COMPACT_ATOMS: atom_id res chain seq x y z
N ALA A 1 5.50 -17.27 18.01
CA ALA A 1 4.05 -17.08 17.99
C ALA A 1 3.79 -15.59 18.02
N ILE A 2 3.01 -15.08 17.07
CA ILE A 2 2.51 -13.70 17.11
C ILE A 2 1.50 -13.67 18.25
N PRO A 3 1.62 -12.73 19.22
CA PRO A 3 0.68 -12.67 20.32
C PRO A 3 -0.74 -12.38 19.76
N SER A 4 -1.66 -13.32 19.94
CA SER A 4 -3.06 -13.20 19.51
C SER A 4 -3.89 -12.20 20.33
N ALA A 5 -3.26 -11.42 21.20
CA ALA A 5 -3.95 -10.65 22.24
C ALA A 5 -3.71 -9.13 22.11
N ASP A 6 -3.55 -8.60 20.92
CA ASP A 6 -3.64 -7.15 20.75
C ASP A 6 -5.12 -6.74 20.93
N PRO A 7 -5.48 -5.94 21.96
CA PRO A 7 -6.86 -5.49 22.16
C PRO A 7 -7.44 -4.67 21.00
N GLY A 8 -6.58 -4.22 20.05
CA GLY A 8 -6.98 -3.59 18.80
C GLY A 8 -7.32 -4.56 17.67
N ASN A 9 -7.02 -5.85 17.81
CA ASN A 9 -7.38 -6.85 16.80
C ASN A 9 -8.84 -7.29 16.98
N PRO A 10 -9.74 -7.04 15.99
CA PRO A 10 -11.16 -7.41 16.10
C PRO A 10 -11.37 -8.93 16.21
N PHE A 11 -10.39 -9.74 15.81
CA PHE A 11 -10.42 -11.21 15.83
C PHE A 11 -9.71 -11.83 17.03
N ALA A 12 -9.17 -11.02 17.95
CA ALA A 12 -8.40 -11.50 19.10
C ALA A 12 -9.14 -12.50 20.01
N ALA A 13 -10.48 -12.53 19.95
CA ALA A 13 -11.31 -13.46 20.74
C ALA A 13 -11.54 -14.80 20.04
N ASN A 14 -11.12 -14.98 18.79
CA ASN A 14 -11.36 -16.17 18.00
C ASN A 14 -10.33 -17.27 18.32
N ALA A 15 -10.72 -18.53 18.06
CA ALA A 15 -9.81 -19.67 18.18
C ALA A 15 -8.68 -19.54 17.13
N THR A 16 -7.52 -20.13 17.45
CA THR A 16 -6.40 -20.22 16.49
C THR A 16 -6.86 -20.84 15.16
N CYS A 17 -6.36 -20.29 14.04
CA CYS A 17 -6.64 -20.83 12.72
C CYS A 17 -6.33 -22.33 12.66
N PRO A 18 -7.26 -23.20 12.22
CA PRO A 18 -6.92 -24.56 11.84
C PRO A 18 -5.98 -24.57 10.62
N GLU A 19 -5.17 -25.64 10.50
CA GLU A 19 -4.32 -25.83 9.32
C GLU A 19 -5.18 -25.81 8.04
N GLY A 20 -4.99 -24.80 7.19
CA GLY A 20 -5.77 -24.60 5.98
C GLY A 20 -6.57 -23.30 6.05
N PHE A 21 -5.91 -22.23 5.74
CA PHE A 21 -6.44 -20.89 5.62
C PHE A 21 -7.78 -20.86 4.86
N SER A 22 -8.87 -20.51 5.51
CA SER A 22 -10.09 -20.13 4.80
C SER A 22 -10.35 -18.65 5.03
N VAL A 23 -10.14 -17.87 4.00
CA VAL A 23 -10.67 -16.51 3.91
C VAL A 23 -12.18 -16.64 3.83
N GLY A 24 -12.90 -16.14 4.83
CA GLY A 24 -14.36 -16.00 4.72
C GLY A 24 -15.24 -16.80 5.68
N GLY A 25 -14.73 -17.24 6.84
CA GLY A 25 -15.65 -17.94 7.73
C GLY A 25 -15.32 -18.02 9.21
N GLU A 26 -14.07 -18.06 9.58
CA GLU A 26 -13.68 -17.98 10.99
C GLU A 26 -12.40 -17.16 11.09
N ASP A 27 -12.55 -15.99 11.62
CA ASP A 27 -11.53 -14.96 11.70
C ASP A 27 -10.40 -15.41 12.61
N CYS A 28 -9.21 -15.56 12.03
CA CYS A 28 -8.03 -15.93 12.77
C CYS A 28 -7.49 -14.73 13.55
N PRO A 29 -7.11 -14.90 14.83
CA PRO A 29 -6.64 -13.79 15.64
C PRO A 29 -5.33 -13.15 15.14
N GLU A 30 -4.63 -13.82 14.22
CA GLU A 30 -3.41 -13.32 13.58
C GLU A 30 -3.68 -12.44 12.37
N ILE A 31 -4.89 -12.45 11.81
CA ILE A 31 -5.26 -11.60 10.68
C ILE A 31 -5.52 -10.18 11.19
N PHE A 32 -4.78 -9.21 10.64
CA PHE A 32 -4.99 -7.79 10.94
C PHE A 32 -6.04 -7.18 10.01
N ALA A 33 -5.98 -7.52 8.71
CA ALA A 33 -6.88 -7.07 7.65
C ALA A 33 -6.90 -8.12 6.54
N TRP A 34 -7.89 -8.10 5.66
CA TRP A 34 -8.01 -9.06 4.56
C TRP A 34 -8.52 -8.41 3.27
N GLY A 35 -8.65 -9.21 2.20
CA GLY A 35 -9.11 -8.70 0.92
C GLY A 35 -8.06 -7.91 0.15
N LEU A 36 -6.80 -8.01 0.53
CA LEU A 36 -5.65 -7.55 -0.24
C LEU A 36 -5.21 -8.67 -1.19
N ARG A 37 -4.77 -8.32 -2.40
CA ARG A 37 -4.35 -9.31 -3.40
C ARG A 37 -2.90 -9.75 -3.24
N ASN A 38 -1.99 -8.79 -3.25
CA ASN A 38 -0.55 -8.99 -3.17
C ASN A 38 0.13 -7.75 -2.56
N PRO A 39 -0.09 -7.48 -1.28
CA PRO A 39 0.51 -6.35 -0.60
C PRO A 39 2.03 -6.52 -0.56
N TRP A 40 2.73 -5.79 -1.45
CA TRP A 40 4.16 -6.00 -1.68
C TRP A 40 5.01 -5.36 -0.60
N ARG A 41 4.82 -4.06 -0.37
CA ARG A 41 5.48 -3.32 0.71
C ARG A 41 4.47 -2.49 1.46
N PHE A 42 4.70 -2.40 2.76
CA PHE A 42 3.94 -1.54 3.64
C PHE A 42 4.87 -0.78 4.57
N SER A 43 4.40 0.34 5.10
CA SER A 43 5.12 1.16 6.08
C SER A 43 4.14 1.86 7.00
N PHE A 44 4.60 2.15 8.22
CA PHE A 44 3.86 3.03 9.11
C PHE A 44 4.31 4.48 8.89
N ASP A 45 3.35 5.40 8.79
CA ASP A 45 3.67 6.81 8.94
C ASP A 45 4.21 7.07 10.36
N ARG A 46 5.45 7.51 10.46
CA ARG A 46 6.13 7.73 11.74
C ARG A 46 5.49 8.81 12.60
N GLN A 47 4.71 9.72 12.03
CA GLN A 47 4.06 10.81 12.72
C GLN A 47 2.59 10.51 12.99
N GLY A 48 1.83 10.05 11.98
CA GLY A 48 0.40 9.80 12.09
C GLY A 48 0.07 8.38 12.57
N GLY A 49 0.99 7.43 12.42
CA GLY A 49 0.81 6.03 12.81
C GLY A 49 -0.04 5.20 11.83
N ALA A 50 -0.52 5.77 10.73
CA ALA A 50 -1.28 5.05 9.72
C ALA A 50 -0.39 4.01 9.02
N LEU A 51 -0.97 2.83 8.74
CA LEU A 51 -0.32 1.75 7.99
C LEU A 51 -0.67 1.92 6.50
N TRP A 52 0.32 2.21 5.68
CA TRP A 52 0.19 2.36 4.24
C TRP A 52 0.73 1.11 3.54
N ALA A 53 0.01 0.62 2.54
CA ALA A 53 0.42 -0.53 1.73
C ALA A 53 0.27 -0.23 0.23
N GLY A 54 1.21 -0.76 -0.56
CA GLY A 54 1.04 -0.86 -2.01
C GLY A 54 0.60 -2.28 -2.34
N ASP A 55 -0.59 -2.42 -2.91
CA ASP A 55 -1.17 -3.71 -3.29
C ASP A 55 -1.15 -3.90 -4.80
N VAL A 56 -0.42 -4.93 -5.24
CA VAL A 56 -0.21 -5.20 -6.67
C VAL A 56 -1.45 -5.85 -7.26
N GLY A 57 -2.05 -5.17 -8.22
CA GLY A 57 -3.25 -5.63 -8.90
C GLY A 57 -3.06 -6.82 -9.83
N GLN A 58 -4.15 -7.38 -10.31
CA GLN A 58 -4.17 -8.57 -11.17
C GLN A 58 -4.01 -8.21 -12.65
N ASN A 59 -4.91 -7.35 -13.16
CA ASN A 59 -5.06 -7.10 -14.58
C ASN A 59 -4.97 -5.63 -14.96
N ALA A 60 -5.60 -4.74 -14.22
CA ALA A 60 -5.89 -3.39 -14.65
C ALA A 60 -5.42 -2.30 -13.70
N TRP A 61 -5.50 -2.51 -12.40
CA TRP A 61 -5.30 -1.48 -11.40
C TRP A 61 -4.21 -1.85 -10.40
N GLU A 62 -3.37 -0.90 -10.08
CA GLU A 62 -2.46 -0.90 -8.94
C GLU A 62 -3.03 0.04 -7.88
N GLU A 63 -2.92 -0.30 -6.60
CA GLU A 63 -3.58 0.46 -5.54
C GLU A 63 -2.69 0.75 -4.33
N ILE A 64 -3.05 1.81 -3.63
CA ILE A 64 -2.47 2.21 -2.35
C ILE A 64 -3.58 2.25 -1.32
N ASP A 65 -3.36 1.56 -0.21
CA ASP A 65 -4.30 1.43 0.88
C ASP A 65 -3.79 2.04 2.18
N ILE A 66 -4.71 2.60 2.98
CA ILE A 66 -4.48 2.81 4.40
C ILE A 66 -5.12 1.63 5.14
N VAL A 67 -4.28 0.73 5.64
CA VAL A 67 -4.72 -0.53 6.22
C VAL A 67 -5.11 -0.35 7.68
N THR A 68 -6.36 -0.69 8.00
CA THR A 68 -6.93 -0.61 9.35
C THR A 68 -7.27 -2.00 9.89
N ALA A 69 -7.23 -2.14 11.21
CA ALA A 69 -7.59 -3.39 11.87
C ALA A 69 -9.02 -3.82 11.53
N GLY A 70 -9.20 -5.06 11.05
CA GLY A 70 -10.48 -5.61 10.65
C GLY A 70 -11.00 -5.11 9.29
N GLY A 71 -10.17 -4.38 8.52
CA GLY A 71 -10.55 -3.89 7.19
C GLY A 71 -10.63 -5.01 6.15
N ASN A 72 -11.64 -4.92 5.27
CA ASN A 72 -11.78 -5.72 4.05
C ASN A 72 -11.51 -4.84 2.83
N TYR A 73 -10.51 -5.18 2.02
CA TYR A 73 -10.06 -4.40 0.85
C TYR A 73 -10.60 -4.92 -0.49
N GLY A 74 -11.47 -5.93 -0.45
CA GLY A 74 -12.35 -6.31 -1.56
C GLY A 74 -11.84 -7.37 -2.50
N TRP A 75 -10.60 -7.76 -2.48
CA TRP A 75 -10.08 -8.82 -3.33
C TRP A 75 -10.71 -10.18 -2.92
N ASP A 76 -11.22 -11.01 -3.82
CA ASP A 76 -11.16 -10.95 -5.31
C ASP A 76 -12.44 -10.45 -5.99
N ASP A 77 -13.42 -9.97 -5.23
CA ASP A 77 -14.59 -9.30 -5.79
C ASP A 77 -14.20 -7.99 -6.50
N ARG A 78 -13.15 -7.31 -6.03
CA ARG A 78 -12.68 -6.03 -6.55
C ARG A 78 -11.18 -6.04 -6.83
N GLU A 79 -10.79 -5.21 -7.83
CA GLU A 79 -9.43 -4.79 -8.14
C GLU A 79 -9.41 -3.27 -8.12
N GLY A 80 -8.72 -2.64 -7.17
CA GLY A 80 -8.91 -1.24 -6.88
C GLY A 80 -10.35 -0.91 -6.48
N ALA A 81 -10.84 0.24 -6.90
CA ALA A 81 -12.23 0.65 -6.72
C ALA A 81 -13.21 0.02 -7.73
N HIS A 82 -12.79 -1.02 -8.47
CA HIS A 82 -13.54 -1.59 -9.59
C HIS A 82 -13.96 -3.03 -9.34
N CYS A 83 -15.11 -3.44 -9.86
CA CYS A 83 -15.53 -4.84 -9.82
C CYS A 83 -14.57 -5.71 -10.65
N PHE A 84 -14.17 -6.86 -10.09
CA PHE A 84 -13.28 -7.81 -10.76
C PHE A 84 -13.99 -9.17 -11.00
N GLU A 85 -14.31 -9.92 -9.96
CA GLU A 85 -15.07 -11.16 -10.03
C GLU A 85 -16.20 -11.20 -8.99
N PRO A 86 -17.44 -10.89 -9.39
CA PRO A 86 -17.95 -10.68 -10.77
C PRO A 86 -17.59 -9.30 -11.34
N PRO A 87 -17.56 -9.15 -12.69
CA PRO A 87 -17.21 -7.87 -13.32
C PRO A 87 -18.27 -6.76 -13.16
N THR A 88 -19.43 -7.09 -12.61
CA THR A 88 -20.53 -6.17 -12.26
C THR A 88 -21.21 -6.68 -10.98
N ASP A 89 -21.88 -5.77 -10.27
CA ASP A 89 -22.64 -6.11 -9.06
C ASP A 89 -21.78 -6.77 -7.95
N CYS A 90 -20.50 -6.36 -7.86
CA CYS A 90 -19.59 -6.83 -6.83
C CYS A 90 -19.95 -6.25 -5.44
N ILE A 91 -19.28 -6.74 -4.39
CA ILE A 91 -19.49 -6.22 -3.03
C ILE A 91 -19.25 -4.72 -2.94
N THR A 92 -19.98 -4.05 -2.05
CA THR A 92 -19.92 -2.59 -1.85
C THR A 92 -19.53 -2.19 -0.43
N ASP A 93 -19.29 -3.15 0.44
CA ASP A 93 -18.95 -2.94 1.85
C ASP A 93 -17.43 -3.11 2.14
N SER A 94 -16.61 -3.18 1.08
CA SER A 94 -15.16 -3.11 1.18
C SER A 94 -14.66 -1.66 1.30
N ILE A 95 -13.46 -1.52 1.84
CA ILE A 95 -12.75 -0.25 1.91
C ILE A 95 -12.12 0.01 0.53
N ASP A 96 -12.40 1.19 -0.02
CA ASP A 96 -11.77 1.63 -1.27
C ASP A 96 -10.32 2.06 -1.01
N PRO A 97 -9.40 1.89 -2.00
CA PRO A 97 -8.05 2.42 -1.91
C PRO A 97 -8.07 3.96 -1.81
N VAL A 98 -7.02 4.54 -1.23
CA VAL A 98 -6.86 6.00 -1.22
C VAL A 98 -6.30 6.51 -2.55
N SER A 99 -5.64 5.63 -3.30
CA SER A 99 -5.14 5.94 -4.63
C SER A 99 -5.06 4.68 -5.49
N GLU A 100 -5.32 4.86 -6.78
CA GLU A 100 -5.15 3.80 -7.77
C GLU A 100 -4.65 4.36 -9.11
N TYR A 101 -4.03 3.50 -9.91
CA TYR A 101 -3.62 3.85 -11.26
C TYR A 101 -3.67 2.63 -12.18
N ASP A 102 -3.95 2.92 -13.46
CA ASP A 102 -4.05 1.89 -14.49
C ASP A 102 -2.71 1.56 -15.16
N ARG A 103 -2.74 0.61 -16.09
CA ARG A 103 -1.55 0.11 -16.82
C ARG A 103 -0.87 1.15 -17.72
N SER A 104 -1.44 2.34 -17.91
CA SER A 104 -0.79 3.44 -18.63
C SER A 104 0.29 4.13 -17.78
N LEU A 105 0.17 4.06 -16.46
CA LEU A 105 1.10 4.65 -15.51
C LEU A 105 2.12 3.65 -14.95
N GLY A 106 1.73 2.40 -14.74
CA GLY A 106 2.60 1.37 -14.20
C GLY A 106 1.92 0.01 -14.18
N ALA A 107 2.60 -1.00 -13.63
CA ALA A 107 2.08 -2.37 -13.65
C ALA A 107 2.56 -3.24 -12.47
N SER A 108 3.22 -2.66 -11.49
CA SER A 108 3.62 -3.35 -10.26
C SER A 108 4.01 -2.33 -9.21
N VAL A 109 3.03 -1.91 -8.42
CA VAL A 109 3.28 -0.98 -7.32
C VAL A 109 4.24 -1.57 -6.30
N THR A 110 5.21 -0.77 -5.88
CA THR A 110 6.17 -1.20 -4.86
C THR A 110 5.72 -0.83 -3.45
N GLY A 111 4.94 0.24 -3.32
CA GLY A 111 4.70 0.92 -2.05
C GLY A 111 5.82 1.90 -1.70
N GLY A 112 5.78 2.50 -0.52
CA GLY A 112 6.69 3.57 -0.14
C GLY A 112 6.52 4.02 1.31
N PHE A 113 6.68 5.33 1.57
CA PHE A 113 6.58 5.94 2.91
C PHE A 113 5.93 7.32 2.83
N VAL A 114 5.25 7.73 3.91
CA VAL A 114 4.90 9.15 4.08
C VAL A 114 6.16 9.94 4.36
N TYR A 115 6.46 10.93 3.51
CA TYR A 115 7.66 11.73 3.66
C TYR A 115 7.58 12.66 4.87
N ARG A 116 8.54 12.52 5.77
CA ARG A 116 8.64 13.31 7.02
C ARG A 116 10.03 13.95 7.17
N GLY A 117 10.82 13.95 6.09
CA GLY A 117 12.13 14.59 6.04
C GLY A 117 12.06 16.11 5.83
N SER A 118 13.21 16.72 5.64
CA SER A 118 13.37 18.15 5.43
C SER A 118 14.07 18.54 4.14
N ALA A 119 14.71 17.58 3.46
CA ALA A 119 15.46 17.86 2.24
C ALA A 119 14.56 18.20 1.04
N VAL A 120 13.28 17.76 1.07
CA VAL A 120 12.27 18.07 0.05
C VAL A 120 11.00 18.57 0.73
N PRO A 121 10.95 19.86 1.16
CA PRO A 121 9.84 20.40 1.96
C PRO A 121 8.47 20.27 1.29
N ASP A 122 8.41 20.32 -0.03
CA ASP A 122 7.17 20.21 -0.81
C ASP A 122 6.54 18.81 -0.76
N LEU A 123 7.31 17.79 -0.35
CA LEU A 123 6.80 16.43 -0.15
C LEU A 123 6.37 16.15 1.29
N ALA A 124 6.54 17.10 2.23
CA ALA A 124 6.14 16.88 3.62
C ALA A 124 4.65 16.56 3.74
N GLY A 125 4.31 15.38 4.29
CA GLY A 125 2.93 14.90 4.38
C GLY A 125 2.42 14.20 3.11
N TRP A 126 3.30 13.84 2.18
CA TRP A 126 2.93 13.05 1.01
C TRP A 126 3.42 11.61 1.16
N TYR A 127 2.57 10.65 0.85
CA TYR A 127 2.99 9.27 0.67
C TYR A 127 3.69 9.13 -0.67
N VAL A 128 5.01 8.93 -0.63
CA VAL A 128 5.87 8.78 -1.82
C VAL A 128 6.12 7.29 -2.05
N PHE A 129 5.80 6.81 -3.24
CA PHE A 129 5.90 5.40 -3.59
C PHE A 129 6.40 5.20 -5.03
N GLY A 130 6.63 3.97 -5.43
CA GLY A 130 7.16 3.66 -6.74
C GLY A 130 6.45 2.50 -7.43
N ASP A 131 6.69 2.40 -8.74
CA ASP A 131 6.31 1.25 -9.56
C ASP A 131 7.56 0.56 -10.11
N PHE A 132 7.62 -0.75 -9.95
CA PHE A 132 8.77 -1.56 -10.36
C PHE A 132 8.96 -1.62 -11.87
N VAL A 133 7.85 -1.66 -12.63
CA VAL A 133 7.89 -1.87 -14.08
C VAL A 133 8.13 -0.57 -14.83
N SER A 134 7.40 0.50 -14.48
CA SER A 134 7.55 1.79 -15.14
C SER A 134 8.75 2.60 -14.65
N GLY A 135 9.21 2.33 -13.42
CA GLY A 135 10.25 3.11 -12.78
C GLY A 135 9.83 4.51 -12.39
N ARG A 136 8.52 4.75 -12.30
CA ARG A 136 7.98 6.03 -11.85
C ARG A 136 7.98 6.15 -10.34
N LEU A 137 8.29 7.34 -9.86
CA LEU A 137 7.97 7.79 -8.51
C LEU A 137 6.66 8.56 -8.55
N PHE A 138 5.81 8.21 -7.59
CA PHE A 138 4.50 8.81 -7.41
C PHE A 138 4.36 9.42 -6.02
N ALA A 139 3.36 10.29 -5.86
CA ALA A 139 2.95 10.74 -4.54
C ALA A 139 1.44 10.97 -4.46
N VAL A 140 0.90 10.80 -3.24
CA VAL A 140 -0.46 11.19 -2.86
C VAL A 140 -0.40 11.87 -1.50
N PRO A 141 -1.26 12.89 -1.22
CA PRO A 141 -1.33 13.50 0.11
C PRO A 141 -1.71 12.47 1.19
N ASP A 142 -1.14 12.59 2.40
CA ASP A 142 -1.42 11.68 3.52
C ASP A 142 -2.81 11.88 4.15
N ASP A 143 -3.51 12.96 3.80
CA ASP A 143 -4.88 13.26 4.19
C ASP A 143 -5.92 12.86 3.12
N SER A 144 -5.52 12.11 2.09
CA SER A 144 -6.44 11.61 1.06
C SER A 144 -7.51 10.71 1.68
N VAL A 145 -8.78 11.04 1.41
CA VAL A 145 -9.94 10.34 1.97
C VAL A 145 -10.84 9.71 0.90
N SER A 146 -10.41 9.76 -0.35
CA SER A 146 -11.14 9.19 -1.50
C SER A 146 -10.15 8.76 -2.57
N VAL A 147 -10.58 7.82 -3.40
CA VAL A 147 -9.76 7.30 -4.51
C VAL A 147 -9.30 8.44 -5.41
N THR A 148 -7.98 8.58 -5.52
CA THR A 148 -7.34 9.60 -6.37
C THR A 148 -6.31 8.96 -7.28
N GLN A 149 -6.10 9.54 -8.46
CA GLN A 149 -4.94 9.18 -9.27
C GLN A 149 -3.69 9.83 -8.67
N PRO A 150 -2.57 9.10 -8.51
CA PRO A 150 -1.37 9.68 -7.91
C PRO A 150 -0.70 10.70 -8.85
N GLU A 151 0.00 11.65 -8.27
CA GLU A 151 0.88 12.55 -9.01
C GLU A 151 2.17 11.83 -9.42
N VAL A 152 2.59 11.99 -10.67
CA VAL A 152 3.88 11.50 -11.15
C VAL A 152 4.95 12.52 -10.79
N LEU A 153 5.83 12.18 -9.86
CA LEU A 153 6.94 13.04 -9.45
C LEU A 153 8.12 12.96 -10.42
N LEU A 154 8.46 11.74 -10.85
CA LEU A 154 9.65 11.51 -11.66
C LEU A 154 9.59 10.19 -12.42
N GLU A 155 10.05 10.17 -13.65
CA GLU A 155 10.36 8.96 -14.41
C GLU A 155 11.85 8.63 -14.25
N THR A 156 12.18 7.68 -13.38
CA THR A 156 13.56 7.40 -12.99
C THR A 156 14.29 6.45 -13.93
N GLY A 157 13.55 5.61 -14.64
CA GLY A 157 14.10 4.50 -15.41
C GLY A 157 14.71 3.39 -14.56
N LEU A 158 14.50 3.39 -13.23
CA LEU A 158 14.94 2.36 -12.30
C LEU A 158 13.89 1.25 -12.18
N ALA A 159 14.32 0.03 -11.87
CA ALA A 159 13.42 -1.00 -11.36
C ALA A 159 13.30 -0.82 -9.84
N ILE A 160 12.28 -0.12 -9.39
CA ILE A 160 12.11 0.30 -7.98
C ILE A 160 11.62 -0.88 -7.17
N ALA A 161 12.51 -1.52 -6.38
CA ALA A 161 12.22 -2.74 -5.64
C ALA A 161 11.76 -2.51 -4.19
N ALA A 162 12.17 -1.40 -3.60
CA ALA A 162 11.83 -1.05 -2.23
C ALA A 162 12.16 0.41 -1.94
N PHE A 163 11.71 0.86 -0.78
CA PHE A 163 12.11 2.12 -0.17
C PHE A 163 12.72 1.87 1.21
N GLY A 164 13.44 2.86 1.71
CA GLY A 164 13.90 2.94 3.09
C GLY A 164 13.77 4.37 3.59
N GLU A 165 13.58 4.50 4.88
CA GLU A 165 13.47 5.79 5.56
C GLU A 165 14.61 5.93 6.57
N SER A 166 15.28 7.09 6.58
CA SER A 166 16.29 7.41 7.60
C SER A 166 15.65 7.80 8.94
N VAL A 167 16.46 7.89 9.97
CA VAL A 167 16.02 8.38 11.28
C VAL A 167 15.44 9.80 11.22
N ASP A 168 15.88 10.62 10.26
CA ASP A 168 15.43 11.99 10.07
C ASP A 168 14.24 12.10 9.08
N GLY A 169 13.71 10.97 8.59
CA GLY A 169 12.57 10.93 7.69
C GLY A 169 12.91 11.12 6.20
N GLU A 170 14.19 11.11 5.84
CA GLU A 170 14.62 11.19 4.43
C GLU A 170 14.43 9.85 3.74
N LEU A 171 13.97 9.88 2.49
CA LEU A 171 13.65 8.66 1.73
C LEU A 171 14.77 8.23 0.79
N TYR A 172 14.89 6.92 0.69
CA TYR A 172 15.83 6.23 -0.20
C TYR A 172 15.08 5.23 -1.06
N VAL A 173 15.40 5.21 -2.35
CA VAL A 173 14.88 4.28 -3.34
C VAL A 173 15.89 3.16 -3.57
N VAL A 174 15.47 1.92 -3.46
CA VAL A 174 16.29 0.74 -3.75
C VAL A 174 16.00 0.28 -5.17
N ASN A 175 16.99 0.40 -6.03
CA ASN A 175 16.94 -0.12 -7.39
C ASN A 175 17.33 -1.59 -7.42
N TYR A 176 16.52 -2.43 -8.07
CA TYR A 176 16.80 -3.87 -8.28
C TYR A 176 18.14 -4.13 -8.97
N GLY A 177 18.62 -3.16 -9.78
CA GLY A 177 19.93 -3.19 -10.41
C GLY A 177 21.13 -3.02 -9.47
N GLY A 178 20.92 -2.92 -8.14
CA GLY A 178 21.98 -2.94 -7.12
C GLY A 178 22.47 -1.55 -6.68
N SER A 179 21.64 -0.52 -6.79
CA SER A 179 21.96 0.83 -6.29
C SER A 179 20.89 1.35 -5.33
N ILE A 180 21.29 2.26 -4.45
CA ILE A 180 20.40 3.01 -3.55
C ILE A 180 20.53 4.49 -3.90
N HIS A 181 19.39 5.16 -4.02
CA HIS A 181 19.30 6.57 -4.38
C HIS A 181 18.55 7.33 -3.30
N GLN A 182 19.01 8.52 -2.94
CA GLN A 182 18.28 9.39 -2.03
C GLN A 182 17.28 10.26 -2.83
N VAL A 183 16.09 10.47 -2.29
CA VAL A 183 15.11 11.44 -2.82
C VAL A 183 15.58 12.83 -2.43
N LEU A 184 15.81 13.71 -3.40
CA LEU A 184 16.29 15.08 -3.22
C LEU A 184 15.45 16.04 -4.05
N ALA A 185 15.37 17.30 -3.63
CA ALA A 185 14.79 18.36 -4.44
C ALA A 185 15.56 18.52 -5.75
N ALA A 186 14.84 18.84 -6.82
CA ALA A 186 15.48 19.22 -8.08
C ALA A 186 16.31 20.48 -7.89
N PRO A 187 17.48 20.60 -8.56
CA PRO A 187 18.34 21.78 -8.46
C PRO A 187 17.71 23.02 -9.09
#